data_133eb0e817eca6f92207165977826b9f
#
_entry.id   133eb0e817eca6f92207165977826b9f
#
_cell.length_a   1.000
_cell.length_b   1.000
_cell.length_c   1.000
_cell.angle_alpha   90.00
_cell.angle_beta   90.00
_cell.angle_gamma   90.00
#
_symmetry.space_group_name_H-M   'P 1'
#
loop_
_entity.id
_entity.type
_entity.pdbx_description
1 polymer ?
#
loop_
_entity_poly.entity_id
_entity_poly.type
_entity_poly.pdbx_seq_one_letter_code
_entity_poly.pdbx_strand_id
1 'polypeptide(L)' 'MGNEELIKQCTEKAMNWLTPAYDAETQAEVKRMLENPDKTELIEAFYKDLEFG' A
#
# COMPACT_ATOMS: atom_id res chain seq x y z
N MET A 1 -15.43 -4.32 -10.31
CA MET A 1 -15.52 -2.90 -10.57
C MET A 1 -14.84 -2.04 -9.53
N GLY A 2 -15.05 -2.27 -8.26
CA GLY A 2 -14.43 -1.45 -7.25
C GLY A 2 -12.99 -1.79 -6.93
N ASN A 3 -12.56 -3.00 -7.29
CA ASN A 3 -11.24 -3.46 -6.88
C ASN A 3 -10.09 -2.70 -7.54
N GLU A 4 -10.26 -2.34 -8.80
CA GLU A 4 -9.20 -1.63 -9.51
C GLU A 4 -8.94 -0.27 -8.88
N GLU A 5 -9.99 0.44 -8.53
CA GLU A 5 -9.86 1.74 -7.90
C GLU A 5 -9.27 1.60 -6.51
N LEU A 6 -9.70 0.58 -5.78
CA LEU A 6 -9.19 0.32 -4.44
C LEU A 6 -7.69 -0.01 -4.49
N ILE A 7 -7.31 -0.84 -5.44
CA ILE A 7 -5.90 -1.18 -5.62
C ILE A 7 -5.08 0.07 -5.93
N LYS A 8 -5.62 0.91 -6.79
CA LYS A 8 -4.94 2.15 -7.15
C LYS A 8 -4.74 3.06 -5.95
N GLN A 9 -5.79 3.22 -5.15
CA GLN A 9 -5.71 4.05 -3.95
C GLN A 9 -4.71 3.49 -2.96
N CYS A 10 -4.74 2.18 -2.74
CA CYS A 10 -3.80 1.53 -1.85
C CYS A 10 -2.37 1.66 -2.36
N THR A 11 -2.18 1.55 -3.67
CA THR A 11 -0.87 1.70 -4.27
C THR A 11 -0.33 3.10 -4.06
N GLU A 12 -1.16 4.10 -4.24
CA GLU A 12 -0.76 5.48 -4.03
C GLU A 12 -0.36 5.74 -2.58
N LYS A 13 -1.15 5.22 -1.66
CA LYS A 13 -0.83 5.34 -0.23
C LYS A 13 0.48 4.65 0.10
N ALA A 14 0.67 3.45 -0.45
CA ALA A 14 1.90 2.71 -0.22
C ALA A 14 3.11 3.47 -0.77
N MET A 15 2.95 4.10 -1.91
CA MET A 15 4.04 4.88 -2.49
C MET A 15 4.40 6.07 -1.60
N ASN A 16 3.42 6.65 -0.93
CA ASN A 16 3.67 7.73 0.01
C ASN A 16 4.45 7.26 1.23
N TRP A 17 4.39 5.98 1.53
CA TRP A 17 5.17 5.40 2.62
C TRP A 17 6.63 5.19 2.24
N LEU A 18 6.95 5.28 0.95
CA LEU A 18 8.33 5.14 0.48
C LEU A 18 9.06 6.48 0.56
N THR A 19 9.00 7.09 1.73
CA THR A 19 9.66 8.38 1.97
C THR A 19 10.78 8.19 2.99
N PRO A 20 11.75 9.11 3.01
CA PRO A 20 12.84 9.02 4.01
C PRO A 20 12.37 9.10 5.45
N ALA A 21 11.10 9.44 5.67
CA ALA A 21 10.55 9.53 7.02
C ALA A 21 10.38 8.16 7.66
N TYR A 22 10.39 7.10 6.86
CA TYR A 22 10.19 5.75 7.37
C TYR A 22 11.48 4.94 7.30
N ASP A 23 11.57 3.93 8.17
CA ASP A 23 12.73 3.07 8.22
C ASP A 23 12.90 2.26 6.93
N ALA A 24 14.15 1.82 6.70
CA ALA A 24 14.42 0.98 5.54
C ALA A 24 13.62 -0.31 5.58
N GLU A 25 13.40 -0.84 6.77
CA GLU A 25 12.60 -2.05 6.92
C GLU A 25 11.16 -1.83 6.48
N THR A 26 10.57 -0.72 6.92
CA THR A 26 9.21 -0.38 6.55
C THR A 26 9.11 -0.15 5.05
N GLN A 27 10.08 0.56 4.50
CA GLN A 27 10.10 0.81 3.06
C GLN A 27 10.22 -0.49 2.27
N ALA A 28 11.06 -1.41 2.75
CA ALA A 28 11.23 -2.69 2.08
C ALA A 28 9.94 -3.50 2.09
N GLU A 29 9.21 -3.47 3.20
CA GLU A 29 7.94 -4.18 3.30
C GLU A 29 6.91 -3.60 2.34
N VAL A 30 6.79 -2.29 2.30
CA VAL A 30 5.85 -1.62 1.41
C VAL A 30 6.20 -1.92 -0.03
N LYS A 31 7.48 -1.84 -0.37
CA LYS A 31 7.94 -2.14 -1.72
C LYS A 31 7.61 -3.58 -2.11
N ARG A 32 7.75 -4.48 -1.16
CA ARG A 32 7.46 -5.88 -1.38
C ARG A 32 5.98 -6.07 -1.71
N MET A 33 5.11 -5.41 -0.97
CA MET A 33 3.68 -5.49 -1.24
C MET A 33 3.33 -4.90 -2.60
N LEU A 34 4.00 -3.83 -2.98
CA LEU A 34 3.77 -3.21 -4.28
C LEU A 34 4.20 -4.11 -5.43
N GLU A 35 5.30 -4.83 -5.25
CA GLU A 35 5.82 -5.72 -6.29
C GLU A 35 5.09 -7.06 -6.34
N ASN A 36 4.40 -7.41 -5.28
CA ASN A 36 3.68 -8.66 -5.22
C ASN A 36 2.52 -8.65 -6.20
N PRO A 37 2.39 -9.68 -7.06
CA PRO A 37 1.26 -9.77 -7.98
C PRO A 37 -0.07 -9.91 -7.25
N ASP A 38 -0.04 -10.47 -6.05
CA ASP A 38 -1.24 -10.56 -5.22
C ASP A 38 -1.40 -9.28 -4.41
N LYS A 39 -2.35 -8.46 -4.80
CA LYS A 39 -2.58 -7.18 -4.14
C LYS A 39 -3.46 -7.27 -2.91
N THR A 40 -3.84 -8.48 -2.53
CA THR A 40 -4.69 -8.67 -1.35
C THR A 40 -4.02 -8.14 -0.08
N GLU A 41 -2.75 -8.46 0.09
CA GLU A 41 -1.99 -7.98 1.25
C GLU A 41 -1.91 -6.47 1.28
N LEU A 42 -1.69 -5.87 0.12
CA LEU A 42 -1.61 -4.42 0.00
C LEU A 42 -2.94 -3.78 0.41
N ILE A 43 -4.02 -4.33 -0.11
CA ILE A 43 -5.35 -3.82 0.20
C ILE A 43 -5.65 -3.96 1.68
N GLU A 44 -5.37 -5.12 2.25
CA GLU A 44 -5.63 -5.36 3.67
C GLU A 44 -4.82 -4.42 4.55
N ALA A 45 -3.60 -4.14 4.16
CA ALA A 45 -2.72 -3.29 4.95
C ALA A 45 -3.17 -1.84 4.95
N PHE A 46 -3.64 -1.35 3.81
CA PHE A 46 -3.97 0.07 3.65
C PHE A 46 -5.46 0.37 3.61
N TYR A 47 -6.30 -0.64 3.58
CA TYR A 47 -7.74 -0.44 3.52
C TYR A 47 -8.26 0.31 4.74
N LYS A 48 -7.76 -0.04 5.91
CA LYS A 48 -8.18 0.62 7.15
C LYS A 48 -7.85 2.10 7.12
N ASP A 49 -6.71 2.43 6.54
CA ASP A 49 -6.28 3.80 6.42
C ASP A 49 -7.23 4.60 5.54
N LEU A 50 -7.72 3.96 4.49
CA LEU A 50 -8.68 4.58 3.58
C LEU A 50 -10.02 4.82 4.28
N GLU A 51 -10.41 3.91 5.16
CA GLU A 51 -11.67 4.02 5.88
C GLU A 51 -11.64 5.20 6.85
N PHE A 52 -10.53 5.39 7.50
CA PHE A 52 -10.38 6.48 8.46
C PHE A 52 -10.05 7.80 7.80
N GLY A 53 -9.51 7.72 6.62
CA GLY A 53 -9.08 8.88 5.90
C GLY A 53 -10.21 9.73 5.44
#